data_0148be1ec8161164ac2e63ebe7b9c4f2
#
_entry.id   0148be1ec8161164ac2e63ebe7b9c4f2
#
_cell.length_a   1.000
_cell.length_b   1.000
_cell.length_c   1.000
_cell.angle_alpha   90.00
_cell.angle_beta   90.00
_cell.angle_gamma   90.00
#
_symmetry.space_group_name_H-M   'P 1'
#
loop_
_entity.id
_entity.type
_entity.pdbx_description
1 polymer ?
#
loop_
_entity_poly.entity_id
_entity_poly.type
_entity_poly.pdbx_seq_one_letter_code
_entity_poly.pdbx_strand_id
1 'polypeptide(L)'
;AGSAYWEPDPAIDIDYHIRHSALPKPGRYRELFNLISRLHGTLLDRQRPLWEIHLIEGLQNRQFAVYTKTHHAAVDGARAMHVARCMLSPNPDSRLLDSPLSLPAWERYRERLGYRQPKDFTDAEIRNVADKLKARFESGAQVYGALKRFTMTWAGRGGALALPFRQVPRTSINGSIDGARRFVAQSWPFARIRAVGRAFDGTFNDAVLAMCAGALRTYMQNHAELPEQSLKAMVPVSLRQKGDIDSGNAVASINADLATNIKDPAKRFVTIQDSVKAGKAFYNDMSPAEVQLISMVMQAPAIIMGPLGLASRLPSVNTTISNVPGIQQPMYWNGARMDGSYPASIITDGMALNITLVTYDKNVDFGITACRRSIPQAQRLIDYMEDALVELEEA
;
A
#
# COMPACT_ATOMS: atom_id res chain seq x y z
N ALA A 1 22.63 -6.95 -17.84
CA ALA A 1 21.36 -6.31 -17.46
C ALA A 1 21.69 -4.85 -17.16
N GLY A 2 21.20 -3.91 -17.97
CA GLY A 2 21.46 -2.49 -17.78
C GLY A 2 20.73 -1.97 -16.53
N SER A 3 21.36 -1.04 -15.82
CA SER A 3 20.75 -0.30 -14.74
C SER A 3 19.62 0.57 -15.31
N ALA A 4 18.53 0.71 -14.56
CA ALA A 4 17.49 1.68 -14.91
C ALA A 4 18.07 3.09 -14.77
N TYR A 5 17.79 3.96 -15.72
CA TYR A 5 18.20 5.36 -15.71
C TYR A 5 17.01 6.26 -16.07
N TRP A 6 17.11 7.53 -15.68
CA TRP A 6 16.14 8.55 -16.04
C TRP A 6 16.64 9.28 -17.29
N GLU A 7 15.76 9.43 -18.27
CA GLU A 7 16.03 10.17 -19.49
C GLU A 7 14.99 11.31 -19.63
N PRO A 8 15.42 12.54 -19.98
CA PRO A 8 14.49 13.60 -20.28
C PRO A 8 13.65 13.24 -21.52
N ASP A 9 12.35 13.46 -21.43
CA ASP A 9 11.46 13.37 -22.59
C ASP A 9 11.27 14.76 -23.21
N PRO A 10 11.89 15.07 -24.36
CA PRO A 10 11.77 16.37 -24.98
C PRO A 10 10.43 16.58 -25.70
N ALA A 11 9.64 15.54 -25.86
CA ALA A 11 8.38 15.54 -26.60
C ALA A 11 7.16 15.24 -25.70
N ILE A 12 7.24 15.61 -24.41
CA ILE A 12 6.13 15.39 -23.49
C ILE A 12 4.86 16.09 -23.96
N ASP A 13 3.78 15.33 -24.06
CA ASP A 13 2.45 15.79 -24.43
C ASP A 13 1.60 15.95 -23.16
N ILE A 14 1.47 17.19 -22.70
CA ILE A 14 0.75 17.49 -21.46
C ILE A 14 -0.75 17.16 -21.59
N ASP A 15 -1.36 17.32 -22.75
CA ASP A 15 -2.78 17.02 -22.97
C ASP A 15 -3.05 15.51 -22.93
N TYR A 16 -2.04 14.68 -23.24
CA TYR A 16 -2.11 13.26 -23.00
C TYR A 16 -2.09 12.92 -21.52
N HIS A 17 -1.26 13.58 -20.74
CA HIS A 17 -0.99 13.28 -19.34
C HIS A 17 -2.03 13.90 -18.39
N ILE A 18 -2.56 15.08 -18.70
CA ILE A 18 -3.55 15.79 -17.88
C ILE A 18 -4.88 15.76 -18.61
N ARG A 19 -5.83 15.06 -18.05
CA ARG A 19 -7.13 14.83 -18.70
C ARG A 19 -8.26 15.40 -17.87
N HIS A 20 -9.24 15.97 -18.55
CA HIS A 20 -10.47 16.48 -17.96
C HIS A 20 -11.62 15.51 -18.26
N SER A 21 -12.41 15.15 -17.25
CA SER A 21 -13.54 14.24 -17.36
C SER A 21 -14.73 14.79 -16.56
N ALA A 22 -15.93 14.52 -17.03
CA ALA A 22 -17.16 14.84 -16.32
C ALA A 22 -17.93 13.59 -15.94
N LEU A 23 -18.52 13.56 -14.75
CA LEU A 23 -19.36 12.46 -14.31
C LEU A 23 -20.78 12.58 -14.89
N PRO A 24 -21.43 11.46 -15.21
CA PRO A 24 -22.85 11.47 -15.51
C PRO A 24 -23.66 11.86 -14.28
N LYS A 25 -24.80 12.54 -14.49
CA LYS A 25 -25.73 12.82 -13.38
C LYS A 25 -26.21 11.53 -12.74
N PRO A 26 -26.43 11.49 -11.42
CA PRO A 26 -26.40 12.62 -10.49
C PRO A 26 -25.01 12.96 -9.90
N GLY A 27 -23.91 12.30 -10.26
CA GLY A 27 -22.55 12.63 -9.83
C GLY A 27 -22.24 12.22 -8.38
N ARG A 28 -22.73 11.05 -7.94
CA ARG A 28 -22.43 10.49 -6.61
C ARG A 28 -21.03 9.85 -6.62
N TYR A 29 -20.51 9.52 -5.45
CA TYR A 29 -19.27 8.73 -5.31
C TYR A 29 -19.31 7.39 -6.07
N ARG A 30 -20.50 6.80 -6.24
CA ARG A 30 -20.68 5.59 -7.06
C ARG A 30 -20.26 5.80 -8.52
N GLU A 31 -20.67 6.91 -9.12
CA GLU A 31 -20.30 7.26 -10.49
C GLU A 31 -18.80 7.55 -10.58
N LEU A 32 -18.24 8.24 -9.59
CA LEU A 32 -16.79 8.49 -9.49
C LEU A 32 -16.02 7.17 -9.41
N PHE A 33 -16.36 6.28 -8.48
CA PHE A 33 -15.64 5.01 -8.30
C PHE A 33 -15.76 4.08 -9.52
N ASN A 34 -16.87 4.14 -10.25
CA ASN A 34 -17.00 3.44 -11.52
C ASN A 34 -16.05 3.99 -12.60
N LEU A 35 -15.87 5.30 -12.67
CA LEU A 35 -14.89 5.93 -13.56
C LEU A 35 -13.47 5.54 -13.15
N ILE A 36 -13.11 5.70 -11.86
CA ILE A 36 -11.80 5.31 -11.33
C ILE A 36 -11.51 3.83 -11.60
N SER A 37 -12.49 2.95 -11.42
CA SER A 37 -12.33 1.51 -11.71
C SER A 37 -11.89 1.25 -13.16
N ARG A 38 -12.42 2.00 -14.12
CA ARG A 38 -12.02 1.90 -15.54
C ARG A 38 -10.63 2.48 -15.79
N LEU A 39 -10.38 3.69 -15.29
CA LEU A 39 -9.08 4.36 -15.44
C LEU A 39 -7.96 3.53 -14.80
N HIS A 40 -8.21 2.97 -13.62
CA HIS A 40 -7.23 2.16 -12.88
C HIS A 40 -6.95 0.80 -13.56
N GLY A 41 -7.92 0.26 -14.31
CA GLY A 41 -7.78 -0.98 -15.07
C GLY A 41 -6.93 -0.88 -16.33
N THR A 42 -6.76 0.32 -16.88
CA THR A 42 -5.96 0.56 -18.09
C THR A 42 -4.48 0.64 -17.72
N LEU A 43 -3.59 0.02 -18.48
CA LEU A 43 -2.15 0.16 -18.28
C LEU A 43 -1.66 1.54 -18.73
N LEU A 44 -0.62 2.05 -18.10
CA LEU A 44 0.11 3.23 -18.57
C LEU A 44 0.88 2.87 -19.85
N ASP A 45 0.93 3.79 -20.80
CA ASP A 45 1.72 3.65 -22.01
C ASP A 45 3.22 3.72 -21.65
N ARG A 46 3.94 2.65 -21.95
CA ARG A 46 5.39 2.54 -21.67
C ARG A 46 6.28 3.33 -22.63
N GLN A 47 5.72 3.88 -23.70
CA GLN A 47 6.43 4.76 -24.62
C GLN A 47 6.40 6.23 -24.16
N ARG A 48 5.74 6.53 -23.04
CA ARG A 48 5.57 7.85 -22.47
C ARG A 48 5.97 7.87 -21.00
N PRO A 49 6.17 9.04 -20.38
CA PRO A 49 6.33 9.13 -18.94
C PRO A 49 5.18 8.46 -18.20
N LEU A 50 5.50 7.61 -17.21
CA LEU A 50 4.56 6.67 -16.61
C LEU A 50 3.68 7.30 -15.54
N TRP A 51 2.90 8.32 -15.92
CA TRP A 51 1.93 8.97 -15.06
C TRP A 51 0.76 9.58 -15.85
N GLU A 52 -0.37 9.73 -15.20
CA GLU A 52 -1.58 10.41 -15.69
C GLU A 52 -2.26 11.14 -14.53
N ILE A 53 -2.83 12.31 -14.82
CA ILE A 53 -3.66 13.09 -13.89
C ILE A 53 -5.02 13.32 -14.56
N HIS A 54 -6.09 13.02 -13.83
CA HIS A 54 -7.45 13.28 -14.28
C HIS A 54 -8.13 14.27 -13.35
N LEU A 55 -8.54 15.41 -13.87
CA LEU A 55 -9.47 16.31 -13.21
C LEU A 55 -10.88 15.83 -13.55
N ILE A 56 -11.67 15.54 -12.53
CA ILE A 56 -13.01 14.95 -12.67
C ILE A 56 -14.02 15.88 -12.03
N GLU A 57 -14.88 16.48 -12.84
CA GLU A 57 -15.96 17.35 -12.40
C GLU A 57 -17.31 16.64 -12.39
N GLY A 58 -18.34 17.34 -11.92
CA GLY A 58 -19.72 16.85 -11.94
C GLY A 58 -20.12 16.02 -10.73
N LEU A 59 -19.32 16.02 -9.67
CA LEU A 59 -19.75 15.45 -8.39
C LEU A 59 -20.85 16.33 -7.75
N GLN A 60 -21.71 15.70 -6.96
CA GLN A 60 -22.67 16.40 -6.10
C GLN A 60 -21.96 17.39 -5.16
N ASN A 61 -22.72 18.31 -4.57
CA ASN A 61 -22.23 19.28 -3.59
C ASN A 61 -21.11 20.22 -4.12
N ARG A 62 -21.06 20.46 -5.43
CA ARG A 62 -20.03 21.27 -6.08
C ARG A 62 -18.60 20.78 -5.82
N GLN A 63 -18.45 19.48 -5.66
CA GLN A 63 -17.16 18.82 -5.51
C GLN A 63 -16.55 18.46 -6.86
N PHE A 64 -15.25 18.31 -6.89
CA PHE A 64 -14.49 17.70 -7.98
C PHE A 64 -13.48 16.69 -7.39
N ALA A 65 -12.97 15.82 -8.21
CA ALA A 65 -11.92 14.89 -7.81
C ALA A 65 -10.69 15.04 -8.70
N VAL A 66 -9.53 14.79 -8.12
CA VAL A 66 -8.28 14.64 -8.86
C VAL A 66 -7.82 13.21 -8.68
N TYR A 67 -7.76 12.44 -9.77
CA TYR A 67 -7.21 11.10 -9.78
C TYR A 67 -5.82 11.14 -10.39
N THR A 68 -4.83 10.75 -9.61
CA THR A 68 -3.44 10.63 -10.06
C THR A 68 -3.07 9.16 -10.19
N LYS A 69 -2.45 8.80 -11.30
CA LYS A 69 -1.99 7.45 -11.57
C LYS A 69 -0.52 7.49 -11.96
N THR A 70 0.30 6.74 -11.24
CA THR A 70 1.74 6.73 -11.45
C THR A 70 2.24 5.29 -11.36
N HIS A 71 3.22 4.92 -12.16
CA HIS A 71 3.83 3.59 -12.08
C HIS A 71 4.59 3.44 -10.76
N HIS A 72 4.38 2.34 -10.07
CA HIS A 72 4.93 2.12 -8.73
C HIS A 72 6.47 2.07 -8.68
N ALA A 73 7.14 1.81 -9.81
CA ALA A 73 8.59 1.90 -9.91
C ALA A 73 9.12 3.33 -9.79
N ALA A 74 8.29 4.35 -10.13
CA ALA A 74 8.67 5.76 -10.07
C ALA A 74 8.35 6.38 -8.70
N VAL A 75 7.23 5.98 -8.08
CA VAL A 75 6.70 6.63 -6.87
C VAL A 75 6.12 5.56 -5.94
N ASP A 76 6.64 5.46 -4.73
CA ASP A 76 6.02 4.69 -3.65
C ASP A 76 4.92 5.49 -2.93
N GLY A 77 4.16 4.83 -2.04
CA GLY A 77 3.06 5.47 -1.33
C GLY A 77 3.49 6.67 -0.47
N ALA A 78 4.65 6.61 0.16
CA ALA A 78 5.17 7.73 0.96
C ALA A 78 5.55 8.92 0.08
N ARG A 79 6.20 8.67 -1.05
CA ARG A 79 6.57 9.71 -2.03
C ARG A 79 5.33 10.31 -2.70
N ALA A 80 4.29 9.50 -3.00
CA ALA A 80 3.02 10.00 -3.51
C ALA A 80 2.37 10.99 -2.55
N MET A 81 2.37 10.70 -1.24
CA MET A 81 1.87 11.63 -0.22
C MET A 81 2.71 12.90 -0.11
N HIS A 82 4.02 12.84 -0.31
CA HIS A 82 4.87 14.03 -0.36
C HIS A 82 4.53 14.91 -1.57
N VAL A 83 4.35 14.34 -2.75
CA VAL A 83 3.92 15.07 -3.94
C VAL A 83 2.56 15.73 -3.70
N ALA A 84 1.60 14.99 -3.15
CA ALA A 84 0.28 15.54 -2.80
C ALA A 84 0.39 16.74 -1.84
N ARG A 85 1.27 16.68 -0.84
CA ARG A 85 1.51 17.81 0.08
C ARG A 85 2.06 19.04 -0.61
N CYS A 86 2.83 18.90 -1.70
CA CYS A 86 3.34 20.03 -2.46
C CYS A 86 2.26 20.73 -3.30
N MET A 87 1.20 19.99 -3.64
CA MET A 87 0.05 20.51 -4.38
C MET A 87 -0.98 21.21 -3.48
N LEU A 88 -0.87 21.06 -2.18
CA LEU A 88 -1.87 21.50 -1.20
C LEU A 88 -1.27 22.52 -0.23
N SER A 89 -2.13 23.37 0.33
CA SER A 89 -1.80 24.32 1.38
C SER A 89 -2.69 24.12 2.61
N PRO A 90 -2.18 24.28 3.83
CA PRO A 90 -3.03 24.35 5.02
C PRO A 90 -3.81 25.68 5.12
N ASN A 91 -3.43 26.70 4.35
CA ASN A 91 -4.11 27.99 4.33
C ASN A 91 -5.18 28.03 3.21
N PRO A 92 -6.47 28.23 3.53
CA PRO A 92 -7.56 28.31 2.54
C PRO A 92 -7.42 29.48 1.56
N ASP A 93 -6.73 30.55 1.96
CA ASP A 93 -6.53 31.74 1.14
C ASP A 93 -5.32 31.64 0.20
N SER A 94 -4.50 30.60 0.36
CA SER A 94 -3.36 30.36 -0.50
C SER A 94 -3.80 30.07 -1.92
N ARG A 95 -3.15 30.74 -2.87
CA ARG A 95 -3.30 30.44 -4.30
C ARG A 95 -1.96 29.95 -4.81
N LEU A 96 -1.98 28.81 -5.48
CA LEU A 96 -0.80 28.29 -6.17
C LEU A 96 -0.57 29.11 -7.42
N LEU A 97 0.50 29.87 -7.42
CA LEU A 97 0.91 30.69 -8.58
C LEU A 97 1.62 29.82 -9.62
N ASP A 98 2.28 28.76 -9.16
CA ASP A 98 3.03 27.82 -9.99
C ASP A 98 2.30 26.47 -10.13
N SER A 99 2.45 25.86 -11.28
CA SER A 99 2.01 24.47 -11.46
C SER A 99 2.76 23.56 -10.48
N PRO A 100 2.09 22.58 -9.84
CA PRO A 100 2.77 21.55 -9.02
C PRO A 100 3.77 20.70 -9.81
N LEU A 101 3.69 20.71 -11.14
CA LEU A 101 4.62 20.03 -12.06
C LEU A 101 5.73 20.95 -12.58
N SER A 102 5.80 22.19 -12.08
CA SER A 102 6.83 23.15 -12.49
C SER A 102 8.17 22.91 -11.78
N LEU A 103 9.25 23.41 -12.38
CA LEU A 103 10.58 23.35 -11.77
C LEU A 103 10.64 24.05 -10.40
N PRO A 104 10.06 25.24 -10.19
CA PRO A 104 10.01 25.88 -8.87
C PRO A 104 9.28 25.02 -7.82
N ALA A 105 8.20 24.32 -8.20
CA ALA A 105 7.51 23.42 -7.29
C ALA A 105 8.39 22.22 -6.90
N TRP A 106 9.16 21.68 -7.85
CA TRP A 106 10.12 20.62 -7.62
C TRP A 106 11.28 21.06 -6.70
N GLU A 107 11.79 22.27 -6.89
CA GLU A 107 12.86 22.83 -6.07
C GLU A 107 12.39 23.02 -4.62
N ARG A 108 11.23 23.62 -4.41
CA ARG A 108 10.61 23.72 -3.08
C ARG A 108 10.38 22.35 -2.41
N TYR A 109 10.00 21.35 -3.19
CA TYR A 109 9.85 19.99 -2.71
C TYR A 109 11.19 19.42 -2.24
N ARG A 110 12.25 19.59 -3.02
CA ARG A 110 13.61 19.15 -2.67
C ARG A 110 14.13 19.81 -1.39
N GLU A 111 13.92 21.12 -1.26
CA GLU A 111 14.30 21.88 -0.06
C GLU A 111 13.57 21.38 1.18
N ARG A 112 12.27 21.14 1.10
CA ARG A 112 11.48 20.59 2.22
C ARG A 112 11.91 19.20 2.65
N LEU A 113 12.42 18.40 1.73
CA LEU A 113 12.96 17.08 2.02
C LEU A 113 14.38 17.13 2.60
N GLY A 114 15.01 18.31 2.68
CA GLY A 114 16.43 18.42 2.98
C GLY A 114 17.30 17.74 1.93
N TYR A 115 16.79 17.63 0.70
CA TYR A 115 17.46 16.93 -0.38
C TYR A 115 18.76 17.68 -0.71
N ARG A 116 19.89 17.15 -0.22
CA ARG A 116 21.20 17.53 -0.76
C ARG A 116 21.30 16.87 -2.13
N GLN A 117 21.73 17.64 -3.15
CA GLN A 117 22.06 17.04 -4.46
C GLN A 117 22.92 15.81 -4.20
N PRO A 118 22.67 14.66 -4.84
CA PRO A 118 23.61 13.58 -4.85
C PRO A 118 24.93 14.22 -5.27
N LYS A 119 25.96 14.14 -4.46
CA LYS A 119 27.30 14.38 -4.95
C LYS A 119 27.46 13.45 -6.14
N ASP A 120 27.89 13.97 -7.28
CA ASP A 120 28.30 13.13 -8.39
C ASP A 120 29.31 12.15 -7.82
N PHE A 121 28.87 10.90 -7.63
CA PHE A 121 29.74 9.88 -7.11
C PHE A 121 30.83 9.66 -8.15
N THR A 122 32.04 9.90 -7.77
CA THR A 122 33.19 9.54 -8.62
C THR A 122 33.17 8.03 -8.83
N ASP A 123 33.68 7.56 -9.96
CA ASP A 123 33.79 6.11 -10.26
C ASP A 123 34.53 5.36 -9.12
N ALA A 124 35.40 6.04 -8.38
CA ALA A 124 36.11 5.50 -7.22
C ALA A 124 35.14 5.29 -6.02
N GLU A 125 34.19 6.21 -5.78
CA GLU A 125 33.20 6.06 -4.72
C GLU A 125 32.18 4.97 -5.05
N ILE A 126 31.75 4.86 -6.32
CA ILE A 126 30.89 3.79 -6.79
C ILE A 126 31.56 2.42 -6.63
N ARG A 127 32.86 2.29 -7.01
CA ARG A 127 33.62 1.06 -6.79
C ARG A 127 33.77 0.74 -5.31
N ASN A 128 34.05 1.71 -4.47
CA ASN A 128 34.21 1.53 -3.01
C ASN A 128 32.87 1.06 -2.36
N VAL A 129 31.72 1.55 -2.82
CA VAL A 129 30.40 1.06 -2.39
C VAL A 129 30.15 -0.37 -2.90
N ALA A 130 30.51 -0.67 -4.15
CA ALA A 130 30.40 -2.01 -4.71
C ALA A 130 31.32 -3.01 -3.99
N ASP A 131 32.53 -2.63 -3.67
CA ASP A 131 33.49 -3.45 -2.93
C ASP A 131 33.08 -3.66 -1.47
N LYS A 132 32.50 -2.65 -0.81
CA LYS A 132 31.90 -2.79 0.53
C LYS A 132 30.66 -3.70 0.52
N LEU A 133 29.84 -3.63 -0.51
CA LEU A 133 28.70 -4.56 -0.69
C LEU A 133 29.21 -5.98 -0.93
N LYS A 134 30.23 -6.14 -1.79
CA LYS A 134 30.84 -7.43 -2.08
C LYS A 134 31.50 -8.04 -0.83
N ALA A 135 32.27 -7.29 -0.08
CA ALA A 135 32.89 -7.71 1.18
C ALA A 135 31.84 -8.07 2.26
N ARG A 136 30.70 -7.37 2.31
CA ARG A 136 29.56 -7.73 3.17
C ARG A 136 28.85 -9.02 2.72
N PHE A 137 28.75 -9.26 1.42
CA PHE A 137 28.25 -10.53 0.88
C PHE A 137 29.22 -11.68 1.12
N GLU A 138 30.52 -11.43 1.04
CA GLU A 138 31.58 -12.43 1.27
C GLU A 138 31.77 -12.78 2.77
N SER A 139 31.39 -11.90 3.69
CA SER A 139 31.45 -12.17 5.13
C SER A 139 30.45 -13.23 5.64
N GLY A 140 29.61 -13.78 4.77
CA GLY A 140 28.77 -14.99 4.97
C GLY A 140 27.98 -15.13 6.29
N ALA A 141 28.50 -14.62 7.40
CA ALA A 141 27.97 -14.81 8.73
C ALA A 141 26.61 -14.13 8.95
N GLN A 142 26.39 -12.94 8.38
CA GLN A 142 25.15 -12.20 8.51
C GLN A 142 24.05 -12.82 7.64
N VAL A 143 24.39 -13.21 6.40
CA VAL A 143 23.49 -13.94 5.49
C VAL A 143 23.12 -15.29 6.07
N TYR A 144 24.10 -16.01 6.68
CA TYR A 144 23.86 -17.28 7.35
C TYR A 144 22.92 -17.14 8.56
N GLY A 145 23.09 -16.10 9.38
CA GLY A 145 22.22 -15.84 10.53
C GLY A 145 20.76 -15.56 10.11
N ALA A 146 20.58 -14.74 9.07
CA ALA A 146 19.27 -14.42 8.52
C ALA A 146 18.60 -15.65 7.87
N LEU A 147 19.38 -16.42 7.08
CA LEU A 147 18.90 -17.65 6.43
C LEU A 147 18.57 -18.73 7.46
N LYS A 148 19.39 -18.88 8.52
CA LYS A 148 19.13 -19.79 9.63
C LYS A 148 17.84 -19.43 10.37
N ARG A 149 17.60 -18.15 10.67
CA ARG A 149 16.33 -17.71 11.29
C ARG A 149 15.14 -18.04 10.37
N PHE A 150 15.27 -17.75 9.08
CA PHE A 150 14.24 -18.06 8.09
C PHE A 150 13.94 -19.57 8.04
N THR A 151 14.96 -20.40 7.93
CA THR A 151 14.80 -21.87 7.86
C THR A 151 14.26 -22.46 9.16
N MET A 152 14.67 -21.98 10.33
CA MET A 152 14.12 -22.42 11.63
C MET A 152 12.64 -22.05 11.75
N THR A 153 12.26 -20.85 11.33
CA THR A 153 10.86 -20.40 11.33
C THR A 153 10.03 -21.19 10.32
N TRP A 154 10.62 -21.46 9.13
CA TRP A 154 9.98 -22.30 8.12
C TRP A 154 9.77 -23.73 8.59
N ALA A 155 10.67 -24.27 9.40
CA ALA A 155 10.57 -25.59 10.06
C ALA A 155 9.60 -25.61 11.26
N GLY A 156 8.85 -24.52 11.53
CA GLY A 156 7.80 -24.50 12.56
C GLY A 156 8.26 -24.05 13.94
N ARG A 157 9.50 -23.59 14.11
CA ARG A 157 10.06 -23.12 15.37
C ARG A 157 9.94 -21.61 15.60
N GLY A 158 9.13 -20.90 14.80
CA GLY A 158 9.02 -19.44 14.80
C GLY A 158 7.80 -18.85 15.53
N GLY A 159 7.06 -19.63 16.31
CA GLY A 159 5.90 -19.13 17.04
C GLY A 159 4.80 -18.57 16.13
N ALA A 160 4.24 -17.39 16.47
CA ALA A 160 3.16 -16.72 15.73
C ALA A 160 3.60 -16.03 14.41
N LEU A 161 4.87 -16.19 13.99
CA LEU A 161 5.38 -15.58 12.76
C LEU A 161 4.74 -16.19 11.50
N ALA A 162 4.02 -15.38 10.73
CA ALA A 162 3.46 -15.79 9.46
C ALA A 162 4.51 -15.69 8.34
N LEU A 163 4.79 -16.80 7.66
CA LEU A 163 5.71 -16.85 6.53
C LEU A 163 4.97 -16.88 5.19
N PRO A 164 5.59 -16.32 4.11
CA PRO A 164 5.04 -16.47 2.78
C PRO A 164 5.01 -17.95 2.36
N PHE A 165 4.04 -18.32 1.53
CA PHE A 165 3.82 -19.67 0.99
C PHE A 165 3.53 -20.78 2.01
N ARG A 166 3.65 -20.50 3.31
CA ARG A 166 3.38 -21.48 4.36
C ARG A 166 1.97 -21.30 4.90
N GLN A 167 1.13 -22.35 4.78
CA GLN A 167 -0.25 -22.34 5.28
C GLN A 167 -1.05 -21.11 4.78
N VAL A 168 -0.88 -20.75 3.52
CA VAL A 168 -1.68 -19.74 2.85
C VAL A 168 -2.80 -20.46 2.11
N PRO A 169 -4.05 -20.35 2.56
CA PRO A 169 -5.17 -21.00 1.88
C PRO A 169 -5.40 -20.35 0.52
N ARG A 170 -5.76 -21.14 -0.47
CA ARG A 170 -6.14 -20.65 -1.79
C ARG A 170 -7.64 -20.34 -1.81
N THR A 171 -7.99 -19.11 -2.16
CA THR A 171 -9.36 -18.63 -2.25
C THR A 171 -9.55 -17.81 -3.53
N SER A 172 -10.74 -17.30 -3.78
CA SER A 172 -11.02 -16.38 -4.90
C SER A 172 -10.13 -15.13 -4.90
N ILE A 173 -9.69 -14.66 -3.71
CA ILE A 173 -8.76 -13.53 -3.58
C ILE A 173 -7.40 -13.83 -4.24
N ASN A 174 -7.04 -15.10 -4.38
CA ASN A 174 -5.81 -15.55 -5.04
C ASN A 174 -5.99 -15.92 -6.51
N GLY A 175 -7.11 -15.51 -7.10
CA GLY A 175 -7.38 -15.74 -8.52
C GLY A 175 -6.42 -14.99 -9.45
N SER A 176 -6.41 -15.41 -10.71
CA SER A 176 -5.80 -14.61 -11.78
C SER A 176 -6.59 -13.33 -11.99
N ILE A 177 -5.90 -12.25 -12.32
CA ILE A 177 -6.53 -10.97 -12.62
C ILE A 177 -6.72 -10.79 -14.13
N ASP A 178 -7.69 -9.96 -14.49
CA ASP A 178 -7.86 -9.41 -15.85
C ASP A 178 -7.77 -7.88 -15.81
N GLY A 179 -8.08 -7.19 -16.90
CA GLY A 179 -8.09 -5.72 -16.95
C GLY A 179 -9.21 -5.07 -16.14
N ALA A 180 -10.25 -5.81 -15.74
CA ALA A 180 -11.41 -5.25 -15.07
C ALA A 180 -11.14 -5.04 -13.56
N ARG A 181 -11.07 -3.79 -13.15
CA ARG A 181 -10.94 -3.39 -11.75
C ARG A 181 -12.28 -2.99 -11.15
N ARG A 182 -12.42 -3.20 -9.85
CA ARG A 182 -13.41 -2.57 -9.01
C ARG A 182 -12.68 -1.77 -7.94
N PHE A 183 -12.92 -0.47 -7.93
CA PHE A 183 -12.46 0.42 -6.87
C PHE A 183 -13.66 0.86 -6.04
N VAL A 184 -13.52 0.78 -4.72
CA VAL A 184 -14.47 1.30 -3.74
C VAL A 184 -13.71 1.96 -2.61
N ALA A 185 -14.31 2.95 -1.98
CA ALA A 185 -13.66 3.69 -0.91
C ALA A 185 -14.67 4.18 0.13
N GLN A 186 -14.19 4.34 1.35
CA GLN A 186 -14.97 4.85 2.49
C GLN A 186 -14.05 5.48 3.52
N SER A 187 -14.56 6.47 4.24
CA SER A 187 -13.88 7.11 5.36
C SER A 187 -14.51 6.68 6.67
N TRP A 188 -13.66 6.44 7.68
CA TRP A 188 -14.06 6.25 9.08
C TRP A 188 -13.37 7.25 9.99
N PRO A 189 -14.01 7.68 11.09
CA PRO A 189 -13.35 8.53 12.08
C PRO A 189 -12.12 7.82 12.68
N PHE A 190 -10.96 8.47 12.61
CA PHE A 190 -9.71 7.94 13.17
C PHE A 190 -9.84 7.58 14.65
N ALA A 191 -10.54 8.45 15.41
CA ALA A 191 -10.74 8.25 16.84
C ALA A 191 -11.48 6.95 17.17
N ARG A 192 -12.44 6.55 16.32
CA ARG A 192 -13.25 5.33 16.50
C ARG A 192 -12.39 4.07 16.40
N ILE A 193 -11.60 3.95 15.31
CA ILE A 193 -10.70 2.80 15.11
C ILE A 193 -9.59 2.77 16.17
N ARG A 194 -9.08 3.95 16.54
CA ARG A 194 -8.06 4.07 17.60
C ARG A 194 -8.58 3.67 18.97
N ALA A 195 -9.86 3.93 19.28
CA ALA A 195 -10.50 3.51 20.52
C ALA A 195 -10.52 1.99 20.66
N VAL A 196 -10.90 1.28 19.60
CA VAL A 196 -10.81 -0.19 19.52
C VAL A 196 -9.39 -0.68 19.80
N GLY A 197 -8.39 -0.10 19.13
CA GLY A 197 -7.00 -0.51 19.37
C GLY A 197 -6.59 -0.39 20.84
N ARG A 198 -7.02 0.69 21.51
CA ARG A 198 -6.73 0.91 22.95
C ARG A 198 -7.48 -0.04 23.87
N ALA A 199 -8.73 -0.37 23.55
CA ALA A 199 -9.55 -1.28 24.34
C ALA A 199 -8.92 -2.69 24.43
N PHE A 200 -8.17 -3.09 23.42
CA PHE A 200 -7.46 -4.37 23.35
C PHE A 200 -5.94 -4.25 23.64
N ASP A 201 -5.47 -3.18 24.28
CA ASP A 201 -4.03 -2.94 24.51
C ASP A 201 -3.17 -3.05 23.23
N GLY A 202 -3.80 -2.73 22.09
CA GLY A 202 -3.21 -2.82 20.76
C GLY A 202 -2.93 -1.45 20.13
N THR A 203 -2.38 -1.51 18.93
CA THR A 203 -2.12 -0.32 18.13
C THR A 203 -3.32 0.01 17.21
N PHE A 204 -3.33 1.23 16.66
CA PHE A 204 -4.26 1.59 15.59
C PHE A 204 -4.18 0.60 14.41
N ASN A 205 -2.97 0.14 14.08
CA ASN A 205 -2.76 -0.79 12.96
C ASN A 205 -3.33 -2.18 13.23
N ASP A 206 -3.29 -2.64 14.49
CA ASP A 206 -3.89 -3.91 14.90
C ASP A 206 -5.42 -3.85 14.76
N ALA A 207 -6.04 -2.72 15.15
CA ALA A 207 -7.47 -2.49 14.97
C ALA A 207 -7.89 -2.45 13.48
N VAL A 208 -7.09 -1.80 12.63
CA VAL A 208 -7.31 -1.82 11.17
C VAL A 208 -7.26 -3.24 10.62
N LEU A 209 -6.27 -4.04 11.01
CA LEU A 209 -6.14 -5.42 10.56
C LEU A 209 -7.30 -6.28 11.05
N ALA A 210 -7.75 -6.09 12.32
CA ALA A 210 -8.89 -6.81 12.89
C ALA A 210 -10.21 -6.47 12.17
N MET A 211 -10.43 -5.19 11.86
CA MET A 211 -11.57 -4.72 11.08
C MET A 211 -11.57 -5.34 9.66
N CYS A 212 -10.44 -5.30 8.96
CA CYS A 212 -10.29 -5.94 7.65
C CYS A 212 -10.48 -7.46 7.72
N ALA A 213 -9.96 -8.11 8.77
CA ALA A 213 -10.09 -9.55 8.97
C ALA A 213 -11.54 -9.99 9.19
N GLY A 214 -12.31 -9.25 9.99
CA GLY A 214 -13.74 -9.47 10.18
C GLY A 214 -14.51 -9.36 8.87
N ALA A 215 -14.25 -8.28 8.11
CA ALA A 215 -14.87 -8.06 6.81
C ALA A 215 -14.55 -9.18 5.81
N LEU A 216 -13.28 -9.60 5.73
CA LEU A 216 -12.87 -10.69 4.86
C LEU A 216 -13.47 -12.03 5.28
N ARG A 217 -13.56 -12.30 6.58
CA ARG A 217 -14.24 -13.47 7.10
C ARG A 217 -15.71 -13.50 6.66
N THR A 218 -16.45 -12.42 6.87
CA THR A 218 -17.86 -12.29 6.46
C THR A 218 -18.02 -12.44 4.94
N TYR A 219 -17.13 -11.82 4.17
CA TYR A 219 -17.11 -11.96 2.71
C TYR A 219 -16.96 -13.42 2.29
N MET A 220 -15.96 -14.13 2.84
CA MET A 220 -15.70 -15.56 2.53
C MET A 220 -16.87 -16.46 2.96
N GLN A 221 -17.48 -16.19 4.12
CA GLN A 221 -18.65 -16.95 4.57
C GLN A 221 -19.83 -16.80 3.61
N ASN A 222 -20.12 -15.58 3.18
CA ASN A 222 -21.25 -15.29 2.28
C ASN A 222 -21.03 -15.85 0.86
N HIS A 223 -19.81 -16.23 0.51
CA HIS A 223 -19.48 -16.87 -0.76
C HIS A 223 -19.17 -18.38 -0.61
N ALA A 224 -19.42 -18.94 0.59
CA ALA A 224 -19.09 -20.34 0.94
C ALA A 224 -17.62 -20.73 0.67
N GLU A 225 -16.70 -19.78 0.85
CA GLU A 225 -15.25 -19.92 0.58
C GLU A 225 -14.39 -19.75 1.82
N LEU A 226 -14.97 -19.66 3.04
CA LEU A 226 -14.16 -19.49 4.26
C LEU A 226 -13.30 -20.72 4.52
N PRO A 227 -11.97 -20.61 4.40
CA PRO A 227 -11.09 -21.75 4.61
C PRO A 227 -10.93 -22.08 6.10
N GLU A 228 -10.57 -23.33 6.42
CA GLU A 228 -10.21 -23.75 7.77
C GLU A 228 -8.95 -23.02 8.26
N GLN A 229 -8.01 -22.76 7.35
CA GLN A 229 -6.81 -21.99 7.63
C GLN A 229 -7.08 -20.49 7.51
N SER A 230 -6.43 -19.71 8.37
CA SER A 230 -6.54 -18.26 8.33
C SER A 230 -5.97 -17.66 7.06
N LEU A 231 -6.60 -16.59 6.56
CA LEU A 231 -6.02 -15.73 5.53
C LEU A 231 -4.81 -14.98 6.08
N LYS A 232 -3.87 -14.67 5.19
CA LYS A 232 -2.66 -13.89 5.51
C LYS A 232 -2.57 -12.64 4.67
N ALA A 233 -2.20 -11.55 5.32
CA ALA A 233 -1.96 -10.27 4.65
C ALA A 233 -0.46 -9.91 4.66
N MET A 234 0.01 -9.36 3.53
CA MET A 234 1.25 -8.61 3.50
C MET A 234 0.98 -7.21 4.05
N VAL A 235 1.72 -6.81 5.07
CA VAL A 235 1.60 -5.51 5.73
C VAL A 235 2.93 -4.78 5.61
N PRO A 236 3.01 -3.70 4.83
CA PRO A 236 4.20 -2.86 4.78
C PRO A 236 4.44 -2.20 6.14
N VAL A 237 5.66 -2.26 6.63
CA VAL A 237 6.09 -1.62 7.87
C VAL A 237 7.31 -0.75 7.60
N SER A 238 7.30 0.49 8.12
CA SER A 238 8.44 1.36 8.01
C SER A 238 9.50 0.93 9.02
N LEU A 239 10.72 0.71 8.56
CA LEU A 239 11.89 0.47 9.42
C LEU A 239 12.71 1.74 9.63
N ARG A 240 12.23 2.89 9.17
CA ARG A 240 12.92 4.17 9.30
C ARG A 240 13.05 4.55 10.77
N GLN A 241 14.26 4.87 11.20
CA GLN A 241 14.46 5.56 12.47
C GLN A 241 13.93 7.00 12.36
N LYS A 242 13.45 7.55 13.49
CA LYS A 242 12.98 8.95 13.52
C LYS A 242 14.10 9.87 13.02
N GLY A 243 13.84 10.62 11.93
CA GLY A 243 14.78 11.58 11.34
C GLY A 243 15.54 11.10 10.11
N ASP A 244 15.39 9.84 9.70
CA ASP A 244 16.00 9.32 8.49
C ASP A 244 15.10 9.61 7.27
N ILE A 245 15.46 10.67 6.54
CA ILE A 245 14.74 11.14 5.33
C ILE A 245 15.40 10.58 4.05
N ASP A 246 16.66 10.19 4.13
CA ASP A 246 17.52 9.85 2.97
C ASP A 246 17.61 8.35 2.66
N SER A 247 17.17 7.47 3.55
CA SER A 247 17.12 6.06 3.22
C SER A 247 16.04 5.85 2.14
N GLY A 248 16.44 5.45 0.94
CA GLY A 248 15.54 4.98 -0.11
C GLY A 248 14.50 4.00 0.46
N ASN A 249 13.69 3.33 -0.33
CA ASN A 249 12.64 2.40 0.12
C ASN A 249 13.04 1.51 1.32
N ALA A 250 13.10 2.08 2.55
CA ALA A 250 13.34 1.37 3.80
C ALA A 250 12.00 0.83 4.36
N VAL A 251 11.25 0.16 3.48
CA VAL A 251 9.98 -0.48 3.82
C VAL A 251 10.22 -1.98 3.83
N ALA A 252 10.09 -2.59 4.99
CA ALA A 252 9.95 -4.04 5.10
C ALA A 252 8.49 -4.44 4.95
N SER A 253 8.26 -5.67 4.60
CA SER A 253 6.92 -6.25 4.63
C SER A 253 6.90 -7.38 5.66
N ILE A 254 5.94 -7.35 6.55
CA ILE A 254 5.62 -8.49 7.39
C ILE A 254 4.40 -9.19 6.83
N ASN A 255 4.32 -10.49 7.04
CA ASN A 255 3.08 -11.22 6.82
C ASN A 255 2.36 -11.32 8.17
N ALA A 256 1.11 -10.90 8.20
CA ALA A 256 0.24 -11.01 9.36
C ALA A 256 -0.80 -12.11 9.15
N ASP A 257 -0.96 -12.95 10.13
CA ASP A 257 -2.11 -13.86 10.21
C ASP A 257 -3.35 -13.03 10.55
N LEU A 258 -4.38 -13.12 9.74
CA LEU A 258 -5.62 -12.36 9.92
C LEU A 258 -6.64 -13.08 10.83
N ALA A 259 -6.32 -14.28 11.29
CA ALA A 259 -7.16 -15.09 12.18
C ALA A 259 -8.63 -15.20 11.68
N THR A 260 -8.83 -15.20 10.36
CA THR A 260 -10.17 -15.23 9.76
C THR A 260 -10.96 -16.50 10.05
N ASN A 261 -10.31 -17.57 10.45
CA ASN A 261 -10.94 -18.81 10.92
C ASN A 261 -11.52 -18.67 12.35
N ILE A 262 -11.10 -17.66 13.12
CA ILE A 262 -11.57 -17.44 14.50
C ILE A 262 -12.86 -16.59 14.44
N LYS A 263 -13.94 -17.12 15.03
CA LYS A 263 -15.25 -16.43 15.06
C LYS A 263 -15.26 -15.26 16.06
N ASP A 264 -14.71 -15.50 17.24
CA ASP A 264 -14.69 -14.53 18.35
C ASP A 264 -13.80 -13.31 17.99
N PRO A 265 -14.34 -12.07 18.02
CA PRO A 265 -13.61 -10.88 17.57
C PRO A 265 -12.44 -10.53 18.50
N ALA A 266 -12.58 -10.72 19.81
CA ALA A 266 -11.53 -10.44 20.78
C ALA A 266 -10.35 -11.40 20.61
N LYS A 267 -10.62 -12.71 20.48
CA LYS A 267 -9.59 -13.72 20.21
C LYS A 267 -8.92 -13.49 18.85
N ARG A 268 -9.71 -13.10 17.84
CA ARG A 268 -9.20 -12.75 16.51
C ARG A 268 -8.24 -11.58 16.60
N PHE A 269 -8.60 -10.52 17.35
CA PHE A 269 -7.76 -9.33 17.56
C PHE A 269 -6.42 -9.70 18.22
N VAL A 270 -6.44 -10.43 19.31
CA VAL A 270 -5.21 -10.84 20.04
C VAL A 270 -4.31 -11.70 19.15
N THR A 271 -4.88 -12.65 18.40
CA THR A 271 -4.09 -13.49 17.46
C THR A 271 -3.42 -12.66 16.37
N ILE A 272 -4.11 -11.68 15.81
CA ILE A 272 -3.55 -10.73 14.84
C ILE A 272 -2.40 -9.93 15.47
N GLN A 273 -2.63 -9.38 16.66
CA GLN A 273 -1.64 -8.59 17.40
C GLN A 273 -0.35 -9.40 17.64
N ASP A 274 -0.48 -10.66 18.07
CA ASP A 274 0.66 -11.54 18.32
C ASP A 274 1.43 -11.85 17.03
N SER A 275 0.72 -12.08 15.92
CA SER A 275 1.34 -12.30 14.61
C SER A 275 2.10 -11.05 14.13
N VAL A 276 1.53 -9.86 14.30
CA VAL A 276 2.19 -8.59 13.95
C VAL A 276 3.41 -8.32 14.82
N LYS A 277 3.32 -8.58 16.14
CA LYS A 277 4.45 -8.47 17.08
C LYS A 277 5.59 -9.42 16.66
N ALA A 278 5.28 -10.68 16.37
CA ALA A 278 6.25 -11.67 15.90
C ALA A 278 6.90 -11.23 14.57
N GLY A 279 6.11 -10.71 13.63
CA GLY A 279 6.60 -10.19 12.35
C GLY A 279 7.58 -9.02 12.53
N LYS A 280 7.28 -8.07 13.40
CA LYS A 280 8.19 -6.95 13.72
C LYS A 280 9.44 -7.42 14.45
N ALA A 281 9.31 -8.30 15.44
CA ALA A 281 10.43 -8.85 16.20
C ALA A 281 11.43 -9.58 15.31
N PHE A 282 10.97 -10.19 14.21
CA PHE A 282 11.84 -10.84 13.24
C PHE A 282 12.89 -9.90 12.62
N TYR A 283 12.54 -8.61 12.47
CA TYR A 283 13.42 -7.60 11.87
C TYR A 283 14.21 -6.76 12.89
N ASN A 284 13.90 -6.82 14.20
CA ASN A 284 14.43 -5.89 15.18
C ASN A 284 15.97 -5.85 15.27
N ASP A 285 16.61 -7.01 15.09
CA ASP A 285 18.07 -7.15 15.20
C ASP A 285 18.79 -7.14 13.86
N MET A 286 18.09 -6.79 12.78
CA MET A 286 18.64 -6.81 11.43
C MET A 286 19.09 -5.42 10.99
N SER A 287 20.23 -5.38 10.32
CA SER A 287 20.67 -4.19 9.62
C SER A 287 19.76 -3.90 8.40
N PRO A 288 19.67 -2.65 7.91
CA PRO A 288 18.89 -2.33 6.71
C PRO A 288 19.24 -3.19 5.49
N ALA A 289 20.51 -3.57 5.34
CA ALA A 289 20.95 -4.44 4.25
C ALA A 289 20.44 -5.88 4.39
N GLU A 290 20.40 -6.42 5.61
CA GLU A 290 19.83 -7.75 5.88
C GLU A 290 18.33 -7.77 5.64
N VAL A 291 17.61 -6.71 6.08
CA VAL A 291 16.19 -6.56 5.82
C VAL A 291 15.90 -6.53 4.32
N GLN A 292 16.70 -5.79 3.56
CA GLN A 292 16.54 -5.71 2.10
C GLN A 292 16.79 -7.06 1.44
N LEU A 293 17.85 -7.76 1.85
CA LEU A 293 18.17 -9.10 1.32
C LEU A 293 17.07 -10.10 1.61
N ILE A 294 16.60 -10.15 2.85
CA ILE A 294 15.51 -11.06 3.25
C ILE A 294 14.22 -10.72 2.51
N SER A 295 13.89 -9.43 2.39
CA SER A 295 12.73 -9.00 1.63
C SER A 295 12.80 -9.44 0.16
N MET A 296 13.99 -9.36 -0.46
CA MET A 296 14.22 -9.89 -1.82
C MET A 296 14.05 -11.41 -1.87
N VAL A 297 14.62 -12.14 -0.93
CA VAL A 297 14.49 -13.61 -0.87
C VAL A 297 13.04 -14.03 -0.64
N MET A 298 12.31 -13.32 0.21
CA MET A 298 10.89 -13.60 0.47
C MET A 298 10.00 -13.31 -0.74
N GLN A 299 10.35 -12.32 -1.55
CA GLN A 299 9.60 -11.93 -2.75
C GLN A 299 10.05 -12.68 -4.02
N ALA A 300 11.26 -13.21 -4.06
CA ALA A 300 11.82 -13.88 -5.23
C ALA A 300 10.91 -14.97 -5.81
N PRO A 301 10.27 -15.86 -5.01
CA PRO A 301 9.36 -16.84 -5.57
C PRO A 301 8.14 -16.21 -6.26
N ALA A 302 7.59 -15.13 -5.73
CA ALA A 302 6.45 -14.43 -6.35
C ALA A 302 6.86 -13.77 -7.68
N ILE A 303 8.07 -13.18 -7.73
CA ILE A 303 8.65 -12.58 -8.94
C ILE A 303 8.87 -13.63 -10.04
N ILE A 304 9.33 -14.83 -9.66
CA ILE A 304 9.56 -15.93 -10.61
C ILE A 304 8.24 -16.58 -11.04
N MET A 305 7.32 -16.79 -10.11
CA MET A 305 6.06 -17.49 -10.38
C MET A 305 5.05 -16.64 -11.15
N GLY A 306 5.11 -15.31 -11.04
CA GLY A 306 4.23 -14.39 -11.76
C GLY A 306 4.30 -14.60 -13.28
N PRO A 307 5.46 -14.43 -13.93
CA PRO A 307 5.62 -14.65 -15.36
C PRO A 307 5.30 -16.08 -15.83
N LEU A 308 5.43 -17.08 -14.94
CA LEU A 308 5.09 -18.48 -15.22
C LEU A 308 3.59 -18.78 -15.05
N GLY A 309 2.77 -17.81 -14.66
CA GLY A 309 1.33 -18.01 -14.39
C GLY A 309 1.04 -18.89 -13.17
N LEU A 310 2.01 -19.11 -12.29
CA LEU A 310 1.90 -19.97 -11.11
C LEU A 310 1.49 -19.22 -9.84
N ALA A 311 1.54 -17.88 -9.84
CA ALA A 311 1.26 -17.05 -8.67
C ALA A 311 -0.16 -17.28 -8.10
N SER A 312 -1.16 -17.54 -8.97
CA SER A 312 -2.52 -17.88 -8.55
C SER A 312 -2.66 -19.31 -8.00
N ARG A 313 -1.70 -20.20 -8.25
CA ARG A 313 -1.71 -21.58 -7.76
C ARG A 313 -1.01 -21.73 -6.43
N LEU A 314 0.03 -20.94 -6.19
CA LEU A 314 0.85 -20.95 -4.98
C LEU A 314 0.96 -19.52 -4.42
N PRO A 315 -0.08 -19.02 -3.75
CA PRO A 315 -0.06 -17.66 -3.22
C PRO A 315 0.96 -17.52 -2.09
N SER A 316 1.71 -16.42 -2.12
CA SER A 316 2.62 -16.07 -1.02
C SER A 316 1.87 -15.51 0.18
N VAL A 317 0.80 -14.79 -0.09
CA VAL A 317 -0.17 -14.21 0.86
C VAL A 317 -1.52 -14.12 0.16
N ASN A 318 -2.59 -13.83 0.90
CA ASN A 318 -3.91 -13.68 0.30
C ASN A 318 -4.15 -12.25 -0.19
N THR A 319 -3.73 -11.25 0.56
CA THR A 319 -4.00 -9.83 0.26
C THR A 319 -2.90 -8.93 0.76
N THR A 320 -2.91 -7.68 0.35
CA THR A 320 -2.11 -6.61 0.96
C THR A 320 -3.02 -5.69 1.74
N ILE A 321 -2.64 -5.36 2.98
CA ILE A 321 -3.26 -4.31 3.79
C ILE A 321 -2.19 -3.30 4.12
N SER A 322 -2.27 -2.10 3.51
CA SER A 322 -1.24 -1.08 3.59
C SER A 322 -1.76 0.17 4.28
N ASN A 323 -1.07 0.61 5.32
CA ASN A 323 -1.34 1.87 6.01
C ASN A 323 -0.27 2.90 5.62
N VAL A 324 -0.66 3.94 4.89
CA VAL A 324 0.20 5.04 4.48
C VAL A 324 -0.04 6.23 5.40
N PRO A 325 0.98 6.74 6.12
CA PRO A 325 0.83 7.94 6.93
C PRO A 325 0.43 9.14 6.07
N GLY A 326 -0.70 9.75 6.40
CA GLY A 326 -1.24 10.87 5.66
C GLY A 326 -1.05 12.23 6.34
N ILE A 327 -1.93 13.18 6.03
CA ILE A 327 -1.90 14.56 6.49
C ILE A 327 -2.95 14.73 7.59
N GLN A 328 -2.53 15.13 8.79
CA GLN A 328 -3.40 15.22 9.97
C GLN A 328 -3.99 16.62 10.19
N GLN A 329 -4.20 17.37 9.12
CA GLN A 329 -4.82 18.70 9.17
C GLN A 329 -5.58 18.96 7.87
N PRO A 330 -6.59 19.84 7.88
CA PRO A 330 -7.28 20.26 6.67
C PRO A 330 -6.31 20.85 5.66
N MET A 331 -6.47 20.47 4.40
CA MET A 331 -5.67 20.99 3.28
C MET A 331 -6.58 21.56 2.20
N TYR A 332 -6.03 22.49 1.43
CA TYR A 332 -6.75 23.22 0.39
C TYR A 332 -5.97 23.24 -0.91
N TRP A 333 -6.66 23.14 -2.02
CA TRP A 333 -6.12 23.35 -3.36
C TRP A 333 -6.79 24.58 -3.97
N ASN A 334 -6.03 25.68 -4.07
CA ASN A 334 -6.53 26.99 -4.56
C ASN A 334 -7.84 27.44 -3.87
N GLY A 335 -7.94 27.24 -2.57
CA GLY A 335 -9.11 27.55 -1.76
C GLY A 335 -10.18 26.46 -1.67
N ALA A 336 -10.14 25.45 -2.53
CA ALA A 336 -11.02 24.29 -2.41
C ALA A 336 -10.51 23.36 -1.31
N ARG A 337 -11.34 23.09 -0.30
CA ARG A 337 -11.00 22.17 0.78
C ARG A 337 -10.94 20.74 0.24
N MET A 338 -9.90 19.99 0.62
CA MET A 338 -9.85 18.55 0.38
C MET A 338 -10.76 17.86 1.38
N ASP A 339 -11.67 17.03 0.90
CA ASP A 339 -12.62 16.27 1.75
C ASP A 339 -12.15 14.87 2.08
N GLY A 340 -11.28 14.27 1.26
CA GLY A 340 -10.72 12.95 1.48
C GLY A 340 -9.61 12.60 0.50
N SER A 341 -8.83 11.58 0.82
CA SER A 341 -7.73 11.04 0.00
C SER A 341 -7.81 9.52 -0.05
N TYR A 342 -8.33 8.98 -1.13
CA TYR A 342 -8.63 7.56 -1.27
C TYR A 342 -7.57 6.86 -2.12
N PRO A 343 -6.71 6.02 -1.53
CA PRO A 343 -5.64 5.36 -2.24
C PRO A 343 -6.17 4.21 -3.11
N ALA A 344 -5.83 4.23 -4.40
CA ALA A 344 -6.07 3.12 -5.32
C ALA A 344 -4.74 2.40 -5.59
N SER A 345 -4.63 1.17 -5.10
CA SER A 345 -3.39 0.39 -5.17
C SER A 345 -3.45 -0.71 -6.22
N ILE A 346 -2.28 -1.26 -6.54
CA ILE A 346 -2.15 -2.35 -7.52
C ILE A 346 -2.64 -3.68 -6.97
N ILE A 347 -3.15 -4.51 -7.87
CA ILE A 347 -3.39 -5.93 -7.65
C ILE A 347 -2.61 -6.74 -8.69
N THR A 348 -2.28 -7.97 -8.37
CA THR A 348 -1.49 -8.87 -9.22
C THR A 348 -2.10 -10.26 -9.27
N ASP A 349 -1.65 -11.09 -10.21
CA ASP A 349 -2.00 -12.50 -10.21
C ASP A 349 -1.61 -13.16 -8.88
N GLY A 350 -2.54 -13.92 -8.32
CA GLY A 350 -2.39 -14.50 -6.99
C GLY A 350 -2.72 -13.55 -5.82
N MET A 351 -3.02 -12.28 -6.08
CA MET A 351 -3.41 -11.29 -5.08
C MET A 351 -4.40 -10.29 -5.72
N ALA A 352 -5.63 -10.75 -5.93
CA ALA A 352 -6.68 -10.04 -6.65
C ALA A 352 -7.42 -8.98 -5.80
N LEU A 353 -7.00 -8.76 -4.55
CA LEU A 353 -7.52 -7.78 -3.61
C LEU A 353 -6.38 -7.01 -2.95
N ASN A 354 -6.55 -5.70 -2.85
CA ASN A 354 -5.67 -4.81 -2.09
C ASN A 354 -6.52 -3.84 -1.28
N ILE A 355 -6.20 -3.67 0.00
CA ILE A 355 -6.81 -2.68 0.89
C ILE A 355 -5.71 -1.72 1.31
N THR A 356 -5.82 -0.46 0.93
CA THR A 356 -4.87 0.57 1.34
C THR A 356 -5.63 1.69 2.03
N LEU A 357 -5.02 2.26 3.06
CA LEU A 357 -5.61 3.37 3.81
C LEU A 357 -4.63 4.51 3.99
N VAL A 358 -5.18 5.71 4.11
CA VAL A 358 -4.45 6.95 4.39
C VAL A 358 -5.19 7.72 5.48
N THR A 359 -4.45 8.24 6.46
CA THR A 359 -5.05 9.15 7.44
C THR A 359 -5.15 10.56 6.86
N TYR A 360 -6.33 11.17 6.92
CA TYR A 360 -6.52 12.54 6.52
C TYR A 360 -7.41 13.30 7.50
N ASP A 361 -6.90 14.43 8.01
CA ASP A 361 -7.56 15.27 9.04
C ASP A 361 -7.98 14.37 10.24
N LYS A 362 -9.27 14.21 10.47
CA LYS A 362 -9.84 13.39 11.54
C LYS A 362 -10.27 12.00 11.10
N ASN A 363 -10.09 11.67 9.83
CA ASN A 363 -10.57 10.45 9.21
C ASN A 363 -9.43 9.50 8.80
N VAL A 364 -9.82 8.29 8.52
CA VAL A 364 -9.02 7.29 7.83
C VAL A 364 -9.77 6.94 6.56
N ASP A 365 -9.16 7.19 5.43
CA ASP A 365 -9.71 6.98 4.12
C ASP A 365 -9.20 5.65 3.55
N PHE A 366 -10.10 4.70 3.40
CA PHE A 366 -9.80 3.39 2.85
C PHE A 366 -10.11 3.36 1.36
N GLY A 367 -9.18 2.80 0.58
CA GLY A 367 -9.37 2.42 -0.79
C GLY A 367 -9.21 0.92 -0.97
N ILE A 368 -10.19 0.29 -1.58
CA ILE A 368 -10.19 -1.14 -1.87
C ILE A 368 -10.16 -1.32 -3.38
N THR A 369 -9.10 -1.94 -3.86
CA THR A 369 -8.94 -2.30 -5.28
C THR A 369 -9.06 -3.80 -5.42
N ALA A 370 -9.95 -4.27 -6.30
CA ALA A 370 -10.20 -5.68 -6.53
C ALA A 370 -10.28 -6.02 -8.02
N CYS A 371 -9.94 -7.24 -8.38
CA CYS A 371 -10.30 -7.80 -9.68
C CYS A 371 -11.79 -8.09 -9.70
N ARG A 372 -12.53 -7.47 -10.62
CA ARG A 372 -13.99 -7.59 -10.69
C ARG A 372 -14.47 -9.03 -10.88
N ARG A 373 -13.71 -9.83 -11.61
CA ARG A 373 -14.03 -11.25 -11.88
C ARG A 373 -13.77 -12.12 -10.65
N SER A 374 -12.60 -11.95 -10.02
CA SER A 374 -12.18 -12.79 -8.89
C SER A 374 -12.90 -12.43 -7.59
N ILE A 375 -13.26 -11.14 -7.42
CA ILE A 375 -13.93 -10.62 -6.23
C ILE A 375 -15.26 -9.97 -6.64
N PRO A 376 -16.30 -10.75 -6.92
CA PRO A 376 -17.61 -10.19 -7.20
C PRO A 376 -18.14 -9.44 -5.98
N GLN A 377 -18.91 -8.38 -6.23
CA GLN A 377 -19.51 -7.57 -5.16
C GLN A 377 -18.51 -6.98 -4.14
N ALA A 378 -17.27 -6.64 -4.58
CA ALA A 378 -16.25 -6.05 -3.70
C ALA A 378 -16.75 -4.83 -2.91
N GLN A 379 -17.78 -4.12 -3.38
CA GLN A 379 -18.42 -3.02 -2.66
C GLN A 379 -19.06 -3.44 -1.33
N ARG A 380 -19.42 -4.71 -1.16
CA ARG A 380 -19.94 -5.24 0.11
C ARG A 380 -18.89 -5.27 1.21
N LEU A 381 -17.60 -5.26 0.85
CA LEU A 381 -16.53 -5.19 1.84
C LEU A 381 -16.65 -3.93 2.71
N ILE A 382 -17.18 -2.83 2.18
CA ILE A 382 -17.41 -1.60 2.95
C ILE A 382 -18.44 -1.83 4.07
N ASP A 383 -19.55 -2.48 3.75
CA ASP A 383 -20.58 -2.83 4.73
C ASP A 383 -20.03 -3.79 5.79
N TYR A 384 -19.30 -4.83 5.36
CA TYR A 384 -18.69 -5.81 6.27
C TYR A 384 -17.57 -5.22 7.13
N MET A 385 -16.88 -4.18 6.67
CA MET A 385 -15.91 -3.46 7.48
C MET A 385 -16.58 -2.66 8.58
N GLU A 386 -17.72 -2.00 8.30
CA GLU A 386 -18.51 -1.33 9.32
C GLU A 386 -19.03 -2.33 10.36
N ASP A 387 -19.63 -3.44 9.90
CA ASP A 387 -20.13 -4.49 10.79
C ASP A 387 -19.00 -5.05 11.69
N ALA A 388 -17.82 -5.30 11.10
CA ALA A 388 -16.66 -5.78 11.84
C ALA A 388 -16.11 -4.76 12.86
N LEU A 389 -16.20 -3.47 12.56
CA LEU A 389 -15.81 -2.42 13.49
C LEU A 389 -16.79 -2.33 14.67
N VAL A 390 -18.09 -2.41 14.40
CA VAL A 390 -19.13 -2.48 15.45
C VAL A 390 -18.94 -3.73 16.34
N GLU A 391 -18.70 -4.90 15.73
CA GLU A 391 -18.41 -6.14 16.45
C GLU A 391 -17.21 -6.00 17.41
N LEU A 392 -16.17 -5.25 16.99
CA LEU A 392 -14.98 -4.98 17.81
C LEU A 392 -15.23 -3.91 18.89
N GLU A 393 -16.16 -2.99 18.68
CA GLU A 393 -16.55 -1.99 19.67
C GLU A 393 -17.40 -2.59 20.80
N GLU A 394 -18.11 -3.69 20.50
CA GLU A 394 -18.99 -4.39 21.44
C GLU A 394 -18.27 -5.52 22.21
N ALA A 395 -17.08 -5.92 21.78
CA ALA A 395 -16.30 -7.05 22.33
C ALA A 395 -15.36 -6.62 23.45
#